data_74448ad27e2b85aecad510170d4dfa6b
#
_entry.id   74448ad27e2b85aecad510170d4dfa6b
#
_cell.length_a   1.000
_cell.length_b   1.000
_cell.length_c   1.000
_cell.angle_alpha   90.00
_cell.angle_beta   90.00
_cell.angle_gamma   90.00
#
_symmetry.space_group_name_H-M   'P 1'
#
loop_
_entity.id
_entity.type
_entity.pdbx_description
1 polymer ?
#
loop_
_entity_poly.entity_id
_entity_poly.type
_entity_poly.pdbx_seq_one_letter_code
_entity_poly.pdbx_strand_id
1 'polypeptide(L)'
;ETDQVASAMNQMTASIQEVAESVTANAREAEEANQLAGLGSRRSAEALDAIEELVGRVNGIGAAIEKLGAATQSIGEAASLISDIAEQTNLLALNAAIEAARAGEQGRGFAVVADEVRSLARRTRESTVRIQEVIDEFRQQVDTTVQATRDGEAVAGRGLDKVREAENSLRAIVASIQSISERFISMSAAFEQQSQVAEEINHQVVRIAELADHSDQQGEAARASSHRLSELSQGLKDLVRRFIHRDG
;
A
#
# COMPACT_ATOMS: atom_id res chain seq x y z
N GLU A 1 -30.59 27.20 -42.00
CA GLU A 1 -29.97 27.47 -40.68
C GLU A 1 -30.63 26.65 -39.58
N THR A 2 -31.97 26.57 -39.53
CA THR A 2 -32.68 25.75 -38.49
C THR A 2 -32.32 24.27 -38.52
N ASP A 3 -32.12 23.69 -39.72
CA ASP A 3 -31.72 22.29 -39.91
C ASP A 3 -30.29 22.02 -39.37
N GLN A 4 -29.39 23.00 -39.49
CA GLN A 4 -28.04 22.91 -38.93
C GLN A 4 -28.06 22.95 -37.42
N VAL A 5 -28.93 23.78 -36.82
CA VAL A 5 -29.10 23.84 -35.37
C VAL A 5 -29.71 22.55 -34.83
N ALA A 6 -30.72 21.99 -35.52
CA ALA A 6 -31.30 20.70 -35.17
C ALA A 6 -30.28 19.56 -35.22
N SER A 7 -29.43 19.53 -36.26
CA SER A 7 -28.33 18.55 -36.36
C SER A 7 -27.34 18.69 -35.19
N ALA A 8 -26.94 19.94 -34.84
CA ALA A 8 -26.04 20.22 -33.71
C ALA A 8 -26.64 19.78 -32.36
N MET A 9 -27.97 19.98 -32.20
CA MET A 9 -28.69 19.52 -31.00
C MET A 9 -28.72 18.00 -30.87
N ASN A 10 -28.93 17.28 -31.95
CA ASN A 10 -28.84 15.82 -31.96
C ASN A 10 -27.43 15.31 -31.57
N GLN A 11 -26.40 15.95 -32.11
CA GLN A 11 -25.01 15.63 -31.70
C GLN A 11 -24.73 15.96 -30.24
N MET A 12 -25.28 17.09 -29.73
CA MET A 12 -25.15 17.47 -28.32
C MET A 12 -25.82 16.40 -27.41
N THR A 13 -27.02 16.00 -27.74
CA THR A 13 -27.77 14.96 -26.98
C THR A 13 -27.00 13.64 -26.96
N ALA A 14 -26.43 13.22 -28.11
CA ALA A 14 -25.62 12.02 -28.19
C ALA A 14 -24.34 12.13 -27.33
N SER A 15 -23.66 13.30 -27.35
CA SER A 15 -22.49 13.55 -26.50
C SER A 15 -22.83 13.56 -25.02
N ILE A 16 -23.97 14.15 -24.62
CA ILE A 16 -24.42 14.13 -23.22
C ILE A 16 -24.64 12.68 -22.77
N GLN A 17 -25.27 11.85 -23.59
CA GLN A 17 -25.51 10.43 -23.30
C GLN A 17 -24.19 9.66 -23.13
N GLU A 18 -23.23 9.83 -24.05
CA GLU A 18 -21.92 9.18 -23.99
C GLU A 18 -21.13 9.55 -22.73
N VAL A 19 -21.17 10.84 -22.38
CA VAL A 19 -20.50 11.29 -21.15
C VAL A 19 -21.20 10.77 -19.89
N ALA A 20 -22.53 10.71 -19.87
CA ALA A 20 -23.30 10.16 -18.74
C ALA A 20 -22.99 8.65 -18.53
N GLU A 21 -22.86 7.88 -19.63
CA GLU A 21 -22.42 6.49 -19.57
C GLU A 21 -20.98 6.35 -19.03
N SER A 22 -20.07 7.22 -19.50
CA SER A 22 -18.68 7.28 -19.02
C SER A 22 -18.61 7.62 -17.52
N VAL A 23 -19.41 8.56 -17.03
CA VAL A 23 -19.48 8.90 -15.60
C VAL A 23 -19.96 7.71 -14.78
N THR A 24 -20.95 6.98 -15.27
CA THR A 24 -21.46 5.77 -14.59
C THR A 24 -20.40 4.67 -14.53
N ALA A 25 -19.66 4.46 -15.63
CA ALA A 25 -18.56 3.50 -15.66
C ALA A 25 -17.44 3.89 -14.70
N ASN A 26 -17.03 5.17 -14.69
CA ASN A 26 -16.00 5.68 -13.81
C ASN A 26 -16.41 5.62 -12.32
N ALA A 27 -17.68 5.84 -12.00
CA ALA A 27 -18.20 5.67 -10.63
C ALA A 27 -18.08 4.22 -10.16
N ARG A 28 -18.32 3.25 -11.04
CA ARG A 28 -18.12 1.85 -10.75
C ARG A 28 -16.65 1.49 -10.56
N GLU A 29 -15.76 2.00 -11.40
CA GLU A 29 -14.32 1.79 -11.24
C GLU A 29 -13.80 2.40 -9.91
N ALA A 30 -14.33 3.55 -9.51
CA ALA A 30 -14.02 4.17 -8.22
C ALA A 30 -14.46 3.28 -7.05
N GLU A 31 -15.63 2.65 -7.13
CA GLU A 31 -16.09 1.71 -6.10
C GLU A 31 -15.22 0.46 -6.04
N GLU A 32 -14.84 -0.11 -7.18
CA GLU A 32 -13.91 -1.25 -7.23
C GLU A 32 -12.53 -0.88 -6.62
N ALA A 33 -12.01 0.31 -6.95
CA ALA A 33 -10.77 0.82 -6.36
C ALA A 33 -10.88 1.02 -4.84
N ASN A 34 -12.03 1.50 -4.34
CA ASN A 34 -12.31 1.62 -2.92
C ASN A 34 -12.26 0.27 -2.20
N GLN A 35 -12.88 -0.75 -2.79
CA GLN A 35 -12.86 -2.12 -2.25
C GLN A 35 -11.45 -2.70 -2.21
N LEU A 36 -10.65 -2.50 -3.27
CA LEU A 36 -9.25 -2.93 -3.33
C LEU A 36 -8.38 -2.22 -2.29
N ALA A 37 -8.54 -0.91 -2.11
CA ALA A 37 -7.84 -0.16 -1.09
C ALA A 37 -8.23 -0.61 0.33
N GLY A 38 -9.50 -0.88 0.57
CA GLY A 38 -10.00 -1.45 1.83
C GLY A 38 -9.44 -2.85 2.12
N LEU A 39 -9.29 -3.70 1.09
CA LEU A 39 -8.62 -4.98 1.22
C LEU A 39 -7.13 -4.82 1.52
N GLY A 40 -6.47 -3.88 0.85
CA GLY A 40 -5.07 -3.52 1.10
C GLY A 40 -4.84 -3.09 2.55
N SER A 41 -5.72 -2.24 3.08
CA SER A 41 -5.65 -1.77 4.48
C SER A 41 -5.79 -2.94 5.48
N ARG A 42 -6.72 -3.87 5.26
CA ARG A 42 -6.83 -5.07 6.10
C ARG A 42 -5.59 -5.94 6.07
N ARG A 43 -5.03 -6.20 4.89
CA ARG A 43 -3.78 -6.97 4.75
C ARG A 43 -2.59 -6.28 5.41
N SER A 44 -2.53 -4.95 5.36
CA SER A 44 -1.50 -4.18 6.06
C SER A 44 -1.64 -4.31 7.57
N ALA A 45 -2.85 -4.30 8.14
CA ALA A 45 -3.09 -4.54 9.55
C ALA A 45 -2.66 -5.96 9.96
N GLU A 46 -3.02 -6.99 9.19
CA GLU A 46 -2.58 -8.37 9.43
C GLU A 46 -1.03 -8.50 9.39
N ALA A 47 -0.38 -7.76 8.48
CA ALA A 47 1.08 -7.74 8.41
C ALA A 47 1.72 -7.03 9.63
N LEU A 48 1.09 -5.97 10.15
CA LEU A 48 1.52 -5.32 11.39
C LEU A 48 1.48 -6.29 12.57
N ASP A 49 0.37 -6.98 12.76
CA ASP A 49 0.20 -7.96 13.83
C ASP A 49 1.25 -9.09 13.74
N ALA A 50 1.52 -9.59 12.52
CA ALA A 50 2.53 -10.63 12.30
C ALA A 50 3.95 -10.14 12.61
N ILE A 51 4.28 -8.87 12.28
CA ILE A 51 5.59 -8.29 12.60
C ILE A 51 5.72 -8.05 14.11
N GLU A 52 4.67 -7.60 14.79
CA GLU A 52 4.68 -7.42 16.24
C GLU A 52 4.88 -8.77 16.97
N GLU A 53 4.22 -9.83 16.51
CA GLU A 53 4.48 -11.19 17.02
C GLU A 53 5.93 -11.62 16.77
N LEU A 54 6.48 -11.35 15.58
CA LEU A 54 7.87 -11.64 15.25
C LEU A 54 8.83 -10.92 16.20
N VAL A 55 8.64 -9.64 16.46
CA VAL A 55 9.44 -8.86 17.44
C VAL A 55 9.38 -9.52 18.83
N GLY A 56 8.19 -9.91 19.27
CA GLY A 56 8.03 -10.60 20.55
C GLY A 56 8.82 -11.92 20.62
N ARG A 57 8.82 -12.71 19.53
CA ARG A 57 9.60 -13.96 19.45
C ARG A 57 11.11 -13.71 19.42
N VAL A 58 11.57 -12.70 18.68
CA VAL A 58 12.99 -12.30 18.62
C VAL A 58 13.49 -11.88 20.00
N ASN A 59 12.71 -11.09 20.75
CA ASN A 59 13.04 -10.70 22.11
C ASN A 59 13.10 -11.94 23.07
N GLY A 60 12.19 -12.90 22.89
CA GLY A 60 12.22 -14.14 23.62
C GLY A 60 13.48 -14.98 23.36
N ILE A 61 13.94 -15.02 22.12
CA ILE A 61 15.22 -15.66 21.74
C ILE A 61 16.39 -14.93 22.42
N GLY A 62 16.43 -13.60 22.39
CA GLY A 62 17.46 -12.80 23.07
C GLY A 62 17.59 -13.15 24.54
N ALA A 63 16.47 -13.18 25.27
CA ALA A 63 16.46 -13.54 26.68
C ALA A 63 16.90 -15.00 26.97
N ALA A 64 16.60 -15.93 26.05
CA ALA A 64 17.04 -17.31 26.17
C ALA A 64 18.56 -17.43 25.97
N ILE A 65 19.11 -16.69 25.02
CA ILE A 65 20.55 -16.67 24.75
C ILE A 65 21.35 -16.02 25.90
N GLU A 66 20.85 -14.97 26.51
CA GLU A 66 21.47 -14.37 27.70
C GLU A 66 21.56 -15.39 28.87
N LYS A 67 20.48 -16.17 29.09
CA LYS A 67 20.49 -17.25 30.06
C LYS A 67 21.51 -18.33 29.72
N LEU A 68 21.65 -18.69 28.44
CA LEU A 68 22.63 -19.66 27.96
C LEU A 68 24.06 -19.15 28.20
N GLY A 69 24.33 -17.86 27.92
CA GLY A 69 25.59 -17.21 28.22
C GLY A 69 25.98 -17.29 29.71
N ALA A 70 25.03 -16.98 30.61
CA ALA A 70 25.24 -17.09 32.03
C ALA A 70 25.53 -18.55 32.49
N ALA A 71 24.80 -19.52 31.94
CA ALA A 71 25.05 -20.95 32.25
C ALA A 71 26.43 -21.39 31.75
N THR A 72 26.84 -20.98 30.52
CA THR A 72 28.15 -21.25 29.96
C THR A 72 29.29 -20.67 30.80
N GLN A 73 29.09 -19.44 31.32
CA GLN A 73 30.01 -18.83 32.26
C GLN A 73 30.21 -19.68 33.52
N SER A 74 29.09 -20.13 34.14
CA SER A 74 29.14 -20.95 35.33
C SER A 74 29.84 -22.31 35.11
N ILE A 75 29.65 -22.93 33.91
CA ILE A 75 30.35 -24.15 33.55
C ILE A 75 31.87 -23.90 33.39
N GLY A 76 32.27 -22.73 32.84
CA GLY A 76 33.67 -22.34 32.73
C GLY A 76 34.33 -22.18 34.10
N GLU A 77 33.67 -21.58 35.06
CA GLU A 77 34.15 -21.44 36.42
C GLU A 77 34.32 -22.80 37.11
N ALA A 78 33.38 -23.73 36.92
CA ALA A 78 33.48 -25.09 37.43
C ALA A 78 34.62 -25.87 36.78
N ALA A 79 34.84 -25.76 35.48
CA ALA A 79 35.93 -26.40 34.76
C ALA A 79 37.30 -25.90 35.24
N SER A 80 37.41 -24.58 35.49
CA SER A 80 38.63 -24.00 36.06
C SER A 80 38.93 -24.56 37.46
N LEU A 81 37.91 -24.63 38.32
CA LEU A 81 38.08 -25.21 39.67
C LEU A 81 38.53 -26.67 39.61
N ILE A 82 37.95 -27.47 38.70
CA ILE A 82 38.36 -28.87 38.52
C ILE A 82 39.82 -28.97 38.04
N SER A 83 40.24 -28.06 37.16
CA SER A 83 41.63 -27.97 36.70
C SER A 83 42.59 -27.68 37.85
N ASP A 84 42.23 -26.76 38.73
CA ASP A 84 43.03 -26.39 39.91
C ASP A 84 43.13 -27.57 40.91
N ILE A 85 42.01 -28.28 41.15
CA ILE A 85 41.98 -29.50 41.98
C ILE A 85 42.87 -30.59 41.38
N ALA A 86 42.84 -30.75 40.07
CA ALA A 86 43.68 -31.74 39.36
C ALA A 86 45.17 -31.39 39.50
N GLU A 87 45.54 -30.09 39.40
CA GLU A 87 46.93 -29.67 39.63
C GLU A 87 47.39 -29.91 41.08
N GLN A 88 46.55 -29.57 42.06
CA GLN A 88 46.84 -29.85 43.48
C GLN A 88 47.00 -31.38 43.71
N THR A 89 46.11 -32.19 43.10
CA THR A 89 46.18 -33.66 43.21
C THR A 89 47.45 -34.22 42.57
N ASN A 90 47.87 -33.67 41.43
CA ASN A 90 49.14 -34.02 40.78
C ASN A 90 50.33 -33.74 41.69
N LEU A 91 50.35 -32.56 42.37
CA LEU A 91 51.40 -32.19 43.31
C LEU A 91 51.41 -33.08 44.57
N LEU A 92 50.23 -33.41 45.10
CA LEU A 92 50.11 -34.33 46.24
C LEU A 92 50.61 -35.73 45.90
N ALA A 93 50.25 -36.23 44.73
CA ALA A 93 50.69 -37.54 44.20
C ALA A 93 52.20 -37.55 43.96
N LEU A 94 52.77 -36.47 43.49
CA LEU A 94 54.23 -36.34 43.32
C LEU A 94 54.94 -36.41 44.70
N ASN A 95 54.45 -35.70 45.68
CA ASN A 95 55.01 -35.75 47.05
C ASN A 95 54.91 -37.15 47.66
N ALA A 96 53.76 -37.84 47.46
CA ALA A 96 53.56 -39.24 47.91
C ALA A 96 54.51 -40.20 47.21
N ALA A 97 54.74 -40.05 45.89
CA ALA A 97 55.73 -40.87 45.14
C ALA A 97 57.15 -40.66 45.64
N ILE A 98 57.55 -39.44 45.96
CA ILE A 98 58.87 -39.11 46.54
C ILE A 98 59.03 -39.80 47.91
N GLU A 99 58.02 -39.72 48.79
CA GLU A 99 58.12 -40.30 50.11
C GLU A 99 58.09 -41.89 50.07
N ALA A 100 57.32 -42.44 49.12
CA ALA A 100 57.29 -43.85 48.85
C ALA A 100 58.69 -44.40 48.38
N ALA A 101 59.33 -43.61 47.50
CA ALA A 101 60.71 -43.94 47.08
C ALA A 101 61.71 -43.85 48.20
N ARG A 102 61.51 -42.95 49.16
CA ARG A 102 62.31 -42.76 50.32
C ARG A 102 62.24 -43.94 51.34
N ALA A 103 61.04 -44.58 51.39
CA ALA A 103 60.79 -45.78 52.21
C ALA A 103 61.35 -47.09 51.63
N GLY A 104 61.98 -47.09 50.47
CA GLY A 104 62.64 -48.25 49.86
C GLY A 104 61.65 -49.39 49.54
N GLU A 105 62.07 -50.64 49.82
CA GLU A 105 61.23 -51.82 49.58
C GLU A 105 59.85 -51.81 50.25
N GLN A 106 59.73 -51.17 51.39
CA GLN A 106 58.44 -51.03 52.10
C GLN A 106 57.46 -50.03 51.42
N GLY A 107 57.94 -49.11 50.61
CA GLY A 107 57.17 -48.14 49.90
C GLY A 107 56.68 -48.54 48.51
N ARG A 108 57.10 -49.72 47.94
CA ARG A 108 56.79 -50.08 46.52
C ARG A 108 55.28 -50.05 46.17
N GLY A 109 54.42 -50.55 47.05
CA GLY A 109 52.96 -50.50 46.84
C GLY A 109 52.39 -49.08 46.79
N PHE A 110 52.91 -48.23 47.65
CA PHE A 110 52.48 -46.78 47.70
C PHE A 110 53.01 -46.03 46.47
N ALA A 111 54.19 -46.33 45.95
CA ALA A 111 54.71 -45.67 44.76
C ALA A 111 53.84 -45.97 43.52
N VAL A 112 53.34 -47.17 43.35
CA VAL A 112 52.46 -47.56 42.22
C VAL A 112 51.13 -46.79 42.31
N VAL A 113 50.51 -46.62 43.54
CA VAL A 113 49.30 -45.90 43.73
C VAL A 113 49.52 -44.39 43.48
N ALA A 114 50.63 -43.83 43.94
CA ALA A 114 50.97 -42.43 43.72
C ALA A 114 51.16 -42.13 42.23
N ASP A 115 51.83 -43.02 41.45
CA ASP A 115 51.95 -42.80 40.00
C ASP A 115 50.61 -42.92 39.26
N GLU A 116 49.70 -43.81 39.69
CA GLU A 116 48.36 -43.92 39.11
C GLU A 116 47.53 -42.69 39.40
N VAL A 117 47.54 -42.17 40.63
CA VAL A 117 46.87 -40.92 41.04
C VAL A 117 47.41 -39.75 40.22
N ARG A 118 48.74 -39.68 40.01
CA ARG A 118 49.37 -38.64 39.22
C ARG A 118 48.95 -38.71 37.75
N SER A 119 48.87 -39.90 37.19
CA SER A 119 48.40 -40.12 35.82
C SER A 119 46.93 -39.72 35.67
N LEU A 120 46.06 -40.03 36.63
CA LEU A 120 44.66 -39.63 36.64
C LEU A 120 44.51 -38.10 36.76
N ALA A 121 45.28 -37.46 37.63
CA ALA A 121 45.28 -36.01 37.78
C ALA A 121 45.67 -35.30 36.47
N ARG A 122 46.69 -35.77 35.76
CA ARG A 122 47.08 -35.26 34.45
C ARG A 122 45.97 -35.42 33.40
N ARG A 123 45.35 -36.61 33.33
CA ARG A 123 44.24 -36.86 32.39
C ARG A 123 43.03 -35.96 32.70
N THR A 124 42.74 -35.70 33.98
CA THR A 124 41.67 -34.79 34.42
C THR A 124 41.96 -33.36 33.94
N ARG A 125 43.20 -32.88 34.13
CA ARG A 125 43.61 -31.57 33.67
C ARG A 125 43.53 -31.44 32.14
N GLU A 126 43.98 -32.42 31.38
CA GLU A 126 43.85 -32.44 29.92
C GLU A 126 42.38 -32.38 29.45
N SER A 127 41.49 -33.06 30.18
CA SER A 127 40.05 -33.03 29.89
C SER A 127 39.42 -31.67 30.22
N THR A 128 39.83 -31.03 31.32
CA THR A 128 39.32 -29.67 31.66
C THR A 128 39.79 -28.61 30.67
N VAL A 129 41.03 -28.70 30.15
CA VAL A 129 41.50 -27.80 29.08
C VAL A 129 40.63 -27.92 27.84
N ARG A 130 40.27 -29.15 27.40
CA ARG A 130 39.36 -29.35 26.26
C ARG A 130 37.98 -28.80 26.53
N ILE A 131 37.46 -28.96 27.77
CA ILE A 131 36.18 -28.36 28.15
C ILE A 131 36.26 -26.85 28.05
N GLN A 132 37.37 -26.24 28.48
CA GLN A 132 37.56 -24.77 28.40
C GLN A 132 37.56 -24.29 26.93
N GLU A 133 38.23 -25.02 26.02
CA GLU A 133 38.22 -24.70 24.60
C GLU A 133 36.78 -24.72 24.02
N VAL A 134 35.97 -25.73 24.37
CA VAL A 134 34.56 -25.81 23.95
C VAL A 134 33.71 -24.66 24.53
N ILE A 135 33.97 -24.27 25.79
CA ILE A 135 33.28 -23.14 26.43
C ILE A 135 33.61 -21.81 25.73
N ASP A 136 34.85 -21.61 25.34
CA ASP A 136 35.25 -20.39 24.64
C ASP A 136 34.61 -20.30 23.23
N GLU A 137 34.53 -21.45 22.51
CA GLU A 137 33.76 -21.54 21.26
C GLU A 137 32.26 -21.21 21.49
N PHE A 138 31.68 -21.76 22.55
CA PHE A 138 30.27 -21.47 22.91
C PHE A 138 30.03 -20.01 23.21
N ARG A 139 30.94 -19.34 23.93
CA ARG A 139 30.84 -17.90 24.20
C ARG A 139 30.85 -17.09 22.91
N GLN A 140 31.75 -17.39 21.99
CA GLN A 140 31.79 -16.72 20.70
C GLN A 140 30.50 -16.93 19.91
N GLN A 141 29.90 -18.14 19.96
CA GLN A 141 28.64 -18.43 19.31
C GLN A 141 27.47 -17.68 19.94
N VAL A 142 27.45 -17.57 21.28
CA VAL A 142 26.46 -16.77 22.02
C VAL A 142 26.53 -15.30 21.61
N ASP A 143 27.73 -14.69 21.60
CA ASP A 143 27.92 -13.30 21.19
C ASP A 143 27.45 -13.04 19.75
N THR A 144 27.81 -13.95 18.84
CA THR A 144 27.36 -13.86 17.45
C THR A 144 25.83 -13.92 17.33
N THR A 145 25.21 -14.79 18.13
CA THR A 145 23.76 -14.97 18.10
C THR A 145 23.04 -13.77 18.73
N VAL A 146 23.58 -13.18 19.80
CA VAL A 146 23.06 -11.92 20.40
C VAL A 146 23.08 -10.81 19.34
N GLN A 147 24.19 -10.67 18.61
CA GLN A 147 24.28 -9.65 17.57
C GLN A 147 23.25 -9.89 16.46
N ALA A 148 23.12 -11.12 15.97
CA ALA A 148 22.13 -11.49 14.95
C ALA A 148 20.68 -11.22 15.42
N THR A 149 20.40 -11.42 16.70
CA THR A 149 19.09 -11.15 17.31
C THR A 149 18.80 -9.64 17.32
N ARG A 150 19.76 -8.80 17.69
CA ARG A 150 19.65 -7.34 17.66
C ARG A 150 19.45 -6.81 16.23
N ASP A 151 20.20 -7.36 15.28
CA ASP A 151 20.06 -7.00 13.87
C ASP A 151 18.66 -7.39 13.35
N GLY A 152 18.16 -8.55 13.75
CA GLY A 152 16.81 -9.03 13.45
C GLY A 152 15.73 -8.10 14.00
N GLU A 153 15.86 -7.65 15.26
CA GLU A 153 14.96 -6.68 15.88
C GLU A 153 14.94 -5.34 15.11
N ALA A 154 16.11 -4.83 14.75
CA ALA A 154 16.22 -3.60 13.97
C ALA A 154 15.60 -3.73 12.58
N VAL A 155 15.73 -4.88 11.91
CA VAL A 155 15.08 -5.16 10.62
C VAL A 155 13.57 -5.21 10.78
N ALA A 156 13.06 -5.91 11.79
CA ALA A 156 11.63 -6.00 12.08
C ALA A 156 11.03 -4.62 12.39
N GLY A 157 11.72 -3.78 13.17
CA GLY A 157 11.32 -2.40 13.45
C GLY A 157 11.18 -1.56 12.17
N ARG A 158 12.16 -1.63 11.28
CA ARG A 158 12.05 -0.96 9.96
C ARG A 158 10.90 -1.51 9.11
N GLY A 159 10.64 -2.80 9.19
CA GLY A 159 9.49 -3.44 8.53
C GLY A 159 8.17 -2.87 9.02
N LEU A 160 8.02 -2.73 10.34
CA LEU A 160 6.85 -2.14 10.99
C LEU A 160 6.58 -0.70 10.50
N ASP A 161 7.62 0.13 10.44
CA ASP A 161 7.50 1.50 9.94
C ASP A 161 7.05 1.54 8.48
N LYS A 162 7.60 0.65 7.64
CA LYS A 162 7.21 0.57 6.22
C LYS A 162 5.76 0.14 6.01
N VAL A 163 5.25 -0.78 6.81
CA VAL A 163 3.84 -1.18 6.73
C VAL A 163 2.93 -0.06 7.22
N ARG A 164 3.32 0.69 8.26
CA ARG A 164 2.57 1.89 8.70
C ARG A 164 2.53 2.99 7.65
N GLU A 165 3.64 3.24 6.94
CA GLU A 165 3.66 4.16 5.79
C GLU A 165 2.70 3.70 4.68
N ALA A 166 2.69 2.41 4.36
CA ALA A 166 1.77 1.84 3.39
C ALA A 166 0.30 1.97 3.81
N GLU A 167 -0.01 1.72 5.07
CA GLU A 167 -1.37 1.89 5.63
C GLU A 167 -1.84 3.35 5.52
N ASN A 168 -0.99 4.31 5.88
CA ASN A 168 -1.30 5.74 5.74
C ASN A 168 -1.55 6.13 4.27
N SER A 169 -0.77 5.58 3.34
CA SER A 169 -0.96 5.79 1.91
C SER A 169 -2.30 5.22 1.42
N LEU A 170 -2.67 4.03 1.86
CA LEU A 170 -3.97 3.42 1.54
C LEU A 170 -5.15 4.23 2.09
N ARG A 171 -5.05 4.76 3.30
CA ARG A 171 -6.07 5.66 3.87
C ARG A 171 -6.23 6.94 3.04
N ALA A 172 -5.13 7.53 2.58
CA ALA A 172 -5.18 8.70 1.69
C ALA A 172 -5.83 8.37 0.34
N ILE A 173 -5.57 7.18 -0.22
CA ILE A 173 -6.22 6.68 -1.44
C ILE A 173 -7.73 6.54 -1.22
N VAL A 174 -8.17 5.92 -0.13
CA VAL A 174 -9.61 5.78 0.21
C VAL A 174 -10.29 7.15 0.30
N ALA A 175 -9.68 8.11 0.99
CA ALA A 175 -10.22 9.47 1.09
C ALA A 175 -10.33 10.15 -0.30
N SER A 176 -9.33 9.95 -1.16
CA SER A 176 -9.35 10.49 -2.53
C SER A 176 -10.45 9.85 -3.37
N ILE A 177 -10.65 8.54 -3.27
CA ILE A 177 -11.70 7.82 -3.99
C ILE A 177 -13.09 8.28 -3.53
N GLN A 178 -13.30 8.51 -2.24
CA GLN A 178 -14.56 9.08 -1.72
C GLN A 178 -14.86 10.44 -2.34
N SER A 179 -13.87 11.34 -2.39
CA SER A 179 -14.03 12.66 -3.05
C SER A 179 -14.35 12.53 -4.54
N ILE A 180 -13.75 11.55 -5.24
CA ILE A 180 -14.04 11.26 -6.65
C ILE A 180 -15.49 10.76 -6.79
N SER A 181 -15.96 9.87 -5.93
CA SER A 181 -17.33 9.36 -5.95
C SER A 181 -18.37 10.47 -5.75
N GLU A 182 -18.13 11.40 -4.82
CA GLU A 182 -19.00 12.57 -4.63
C GLU A 182 -19.07 13.45 -5.88
N ARG A 183 -17.95 13.61 -6.58
CA ARG A 183 -17.91 14.35 -7.85
C ARG A 183 -18.70 13.64 -8.95
N PHE A 184 -18.64 12.32 -9.05
CA PHE A 184 -19.44 11.57 -10.03
C PHE A 184 -20.93 11.70 -9.77
N ILE A 185 -21.38 11.70 -8.51
CA ILE A 185 -22.78 11.96 -8.16
C ILE A 185 -23.19 13.36 -8.64
N SER A 186 -22.36 14.37 -8.38
CA SER A 186 -22.64 15.75 -8.82
C SER A 186 -22.62 15.88 -10.35
N MET A 187 -21.73 15.16 -11.05
CA MET A 187 -21.68 15.12 -12.50
C MET A 187 -22.93 14.46 -13.09
N SER A 188 -23.41 13.36 -12.52
CA SER A 188 -24.64 12.69 -12.96
C SER A 188 -25.84 13.65 -12.90
N ALA A 189 -26.00 14.38 -11.79
CA ALA A 189 -27.06 15.38 -11.66
C ALA A 189 -26.94 16.52 -12.70
N ALA A 190 -25.70 16.95 -12.98
CA ALA A 190 -25.46 17.99 -13.99
C ALA A 190 -25.79 17.50 -15.41
N PHE A 191 -25.51 16.23 -15.75
CA PHE A 191 -25.88 15.67 -17.04
C PHE A 191 -27.38 15.42 -17.21
N GLU A 192 -28.09 15.05 -16.14
CA GLU A 192 -29.56 15.01 -16.18
C GLU A 192 -30.14 16.41 -16.49
N GLN A 193 -29.63 17.44 -15.83
CA GLN A 193 -30.06 18.81 -16.10
C GLN A 193 -29.69 19.27 -17.52
N GLN A 194 -28.50 18.93 -18.01
CA GLN A 194 -28.09 19.24 -19.38
C GLN A 194 -28.98 18.54 -20.43
N SER A 195 -29.37 17.29 -20.16
CA SER A 195 -30.28 16.55 -21.03
C SER A 195 -31.65 17.26 -21.13
N GLN A 196 -32.20 17.70 -20.00
CA GLN A 196 -33.47 18.47 -20.00
C GLN A 196 -33.35 19.78 -20.76
N VAL A 197 -32.25 20.51 -20.57
CA VAL A 197 -32.01 21.78 -21.31
C VAL A 197 -31.85 21.50 -22.80
N ALA A 198 -31.14 20.46 -23.21
CA ALA A 198 -30.99 20.09 -24.60
C ALA A 198 -32.35 19.74 -25.26
N GLU A 199 -33.22 19.01 -24.55
CA GLU A 199 -34.57 18.71 -25.01
C GLU A 199 -35.42 19.96 -25.15
N GLU A 200 -35.37 20.91 -24.20
CA GLU A 200 -36.05 22.20 -24.26
C GLU A 200 -35.56 23.03 -25.46
N ILE A 201 -34.27 23.11 -25.69
CA ILE A 201 -33.70 23.80 -26.87
C ILE A 201 -34.19 23.16 -28.16
N ASN A 202 -34.25 21.82 -28.25
CA ASN A 202 -34.76 21.12 -29.41
C ASN A 202 -36.22 21.50 -29.71
N HIS A 203 -37.07 21.58 -28.69
CA HIS A 203 -38.43 22.04 -28.82
C HIS A 203 -38.53 23.52 -29.28
N GLN A 204 -37.60 24.37 -28.83
CA GLN A 204 -37.53 25.76 -29.28
C GLN A 204 -37.12 25.88 -30.73
N VAL A 205 -36.15 25.04 -31.18
CA VAL A 205 -35.72 25.00 -32.57
C VAL A 205 -36.88 24.64 -33.53
N VAL A 206 -37.66 23.61 -33.15
CA VAL A 206 -38.88 23.23 -33.91
C VAL A 206 -39.87 24.39 -34.01
N ARG A 207 -40.14 25.09 -32.90
CA ARG A 207 -41.02 26.28 -32.92
C ARG A 207 -40.50 27.43 -33.77
N ILE A 208 -39.15 27.63 -33.77
CA ILE A 208 -38.55 28.67 -34.66
C ILE A 208 -38.71 28.28 -36.13
N ALA A 209 -38.58 26.98 -36.47
CA ALA A 209 -38.82 26.50 -37.84
C ALA A 209 -40.28 26.75 -38.28
N GLU A 210 -41.26 26.45 -37.45
CA GLU A 210 -42.68 26.71 -37.70
C GLU A 210 -42.95 28.20 -37.88
N LEU A 211 -42.37 29.06 -37.02
CA LEU A 211 -42.52 30.50 -37.11
C LEU A 211 -41.90 31.09 -38.36
N ALA A 212 -40.76 30.56 -38.81
CA ALA A 212 -40.10 30.95 -40.06
C ALA A 212 -40.96 30.62 -41.28
N ASP A 213 -41.55 29.39 -41.32
CA ASP A 213 -42.46 29.00 -42.39
C ASP A 213 -43.71 29.89 -42.43
N HIS A 214 -44.31 30.17 -41.29
CA HIS A 214 -45.43 31.08 -41.21
C HIS A 214 -45.11 32.53 -41.64
N SER A 215 -43.88 32.99 -41.31
CA SER A 215 -43.40 34.31 -41.73
C SER A 215 -43.22 34.37 -43.25
N ASP A 216 -42.70 33.31 -43.89
CA ASP A 216 -42.58 33.23 -45.32
C ASP A 216 -43.95 33.23 -46.04
N GLN A 217 -44.94 32.47 -45.52
CA GLN A 217 -46.31 32.49 -46.03
C GLN A 217 -46.97 33.88 -45.92
N GLN A 218 -46.77 34.57 -44.79
CA GLN A 218 -47.24 35.97 -44.64
C GLN A 218 -46.54 36.92 -45.59
N GLY A 219 -45.24 36.74 -45.80
CA GLY A 219 -44.46 37.52 -46.77
C GLY A 219 -45.00 37.38 -48.20
N GLU A 220 -45.35 36.14 -48.62
CA GLU A 220 -45.97 35.89 -49.91
C GLU A 220 -47.37 36.54 -50.05
N ALA A 221 -48.21 36.42 -49.00
CA ALA A 221 -49.51 37.07 -49.02
C ALA A 221 -49.43 38.62 -49.05
N ALA A 222 -48.43 39.20 -48.36
CA ALA A 222 -48.16 40.66 -48.43
C ALA A 222 -47.67 41.10 -49.79
N ARG A 223 -46.80 40.30 -50.45
CA ARG A 223 -46.38 40.55 -51.85
C ARG A 223 -47.56 40.51 -52.82
N ALA A 224 -48.42 39.50 -52.73
CA ALA A 224 -49.60 39.37 -53.56
C ALA A 224 -50.59 40.55 -53.37
N SER A 225 -50.78 41.01 -52.13
CA SER A 225 -51.61 42.20 -51.80
C SER A 225 -50.99 43.48 -52.34
N SER A 226 -49.70 43.67 -52.26
CA SER A 226 -48.97 44.82 -52.81
C SER A 226 -49.06 44.87 -54.32
N HIS A 227 -49.00 43.71 -54.99
CA HIS A 227 -49.17 43.61 -56.46
C HIS A 227 -50.57 44.01 -56.88
N ARG A 228 -51.62 43.53 -56.17
CA ARG A 228 -53.02 43.96 -56.41
C ARG A 228 -53.22 45.45 -56.21
N LEU A 229 -52.65 46.06 -55.19
CA LEU A 229 -52.68 47.50 -54.92
C LEU A 229 -52.04 48.29 -56.09
N SER A 230 -50.92 47.80 -56.63
CA SER A 230 -50.23 48.38 -57.76
C SER A 230 -51.11 48.34 -59.04
N GLU A 231 -51.75 47.21 -59.32
CA GLU A 231 -52.68 47.04 -60.47
C GLU A 231 -53.89 47.97 -60.31
N LEU A 232 -54.51 48.06 -59.14
CA LEU A 232 -55.59 48.96 -58.81
C LEU A 232 -55.18 50.44 -59.00
N SER A 233 -54.03 50.85 -58.51
CA SER A 233 -53.46 52.19 -58.68
C SER A 233 -53.25 52.55 -60.17
N GLN A 234 -52.72 51.55 -60.96
CA GLN A 234 -52.57 51.77 -62.37
C GLN A 234 -53.91 51.87 -63.11
N GLY A 235 -54.90 51.04 -62.75
CA GLY A 235 -56.27 51.11 -63.31
C GLY A 235 -56.95 52.44 -62.99
N LEU A 236 -56.76 52.96 -61.76
CA LEU A 236 -57.27 54.24 -61.35
C LEU A 236 -56.63 55.39 -62.11
N LYS A 237 -55.32 55.36 -62.38
CA LYS A 237 -54.60 56.28 -63.24
C LYS A 237 -55.17 56.34 -64.64
N ASP A 238 -55.40 55.20 -65.24
CA ASP A 238 -55.92 55.06 -66.60
C ASP A 238 -57.39 55.55 -66.67
N LEU A 239 -58.17 55.31 -65.60
CA LEU A 239 -59.54 55.84 -65.54
C LEU A 239 -59.55 57.39 -65.41
N VAL A 240 -58.71 57.93 -64.55
CA VAL A 240 -58.53 59.38 -64.43
C VAL A 240 -58.07 60.01 -65.72
N ARG A 241 -57.12 59.42 -66.45
CA ARG A 241 -56.70 59.89 -67.75
C ARG A 241 -57.85 59.92 -68.81
N ARG A 242 -58.67 58.87 -68.84
CA ARG A 242 -59.87 58.85 -69.73
C ARG A 242 -60.87 59.89 -69.40
N PHE A 243 -61.08 60.24 -68.16
CA PHE A 243 -62.01 61.31 -67.69
C PHE A 243 -61.52 62.71 -68.14
N ILE A 244 -60.23 62.99 -67.91
CA ILE A 244 -59.65 64.31 -68.30
C ILE A 244 -59.60 64.48 -69.79
N HIS A 245 -59.52 63.42 -70.61
CA HIS A 245 -59.52 63.55 -72.04
C HIS A 245 -60.91 63.52 -72.74
N ARG A 246 -62.01 63.49 -71.91
CA ARG A 246 -63.39 63.47 -72.42
C ARG A 246 -64.08 64.80 -72.23
N ASP A 247 -63.54 65.75 -71.52
CA ASP A 247 -64.09 67.09 -71.25
C ASP A 247 -63.23 68.21 -71.83
N GLY A 248 -62.40 67.88 -72.90
CA GLY A 248 -61.66 68.80 -73.71
C GLY A 248 -61.93 68.46 -75.21
#